data_5ced32e640f1ea5df66a75f2bfdefd87
#
_entry.id   5ced32e640f1ea5df66a75f2bfdefd87
#
_cell.length_a   1.000
_cell.length_b   1.000
_cell.length_c   1.000
_cell.angle_alpha   90.00
_cell.angle_beta   90.00
_cell.angle_gamma   90.00
#
_symmetry.space_group_name_H-M   'P 1'
#
loop_
_entity.id
_entity.type
_entity.pdbx_description
1 polymer ?
#
loop_
_entity_poly.entity_id
_entity_poly.type
_entity_poly.pdbx_seq_one_letter_code
_entity_poly.pdbx_strand_id
1 'polypeptide(L)'
;DGFTSNKELSNYKKKTDIYQIGINAVKKFIKQYQVDCDWNEGGKYFVSSKKKDKKILINFSKILSNLGFENNLFYREDLYQKLGTNFYDLGLYTKGGILLHPGKLVRAMIDMLPDNVKLYEQSQLLEWKIKADTIHCKFKSNNIITKKIIFCTNGFLRSLGIKKNYNFPITLTASMTRPLSNTEFKSIGEPKEWGVLPVRPMGATIRMTKDRRFLIRNTAEVYNPFKMSVNDLKKRSLKQKYGIKKRFPTLPDNIIQSSWSGIVSRTRNSSQIFEKIKDNIFVAGCYNGSGIGVGTLFGEQIAIKASNETSDEINIIERRSKPSWLPPQPILNLGV
;
A
#
# COMPACT_ATOMS: atom_id res chain seq x y z
N ASP A 1 10.62 -16.43 6.84
CA ASP A 1 10.00 -17.24 7.88
C ASP A 1 8.73 -17.84 7.30
N GLY A 2 8.63 -19.16 7.22
CA GLY A 2 7.43 -19.86 6.76
C GLY A 2 6.34 -19.84 7.83
N PHE A 3 5.11 -20.13 7.42
CA PHE A 3 4.03 -20.33 8.39
C PHE A 3 4.31 -21.63 9.17
N THR A 4 4.34 -21.53 10.49
CA THR A 4 4.73 -22.61 11.37
C THR A 4 3.53 -23.33 12.00
N SER A 5 2.31 -22.77 11.83
CA SER A 5 1.10 -23.34 12.42
C SER A 5 -0.13 -23.20 11.51
N ASN A 6 -1.11 -24.10 11.69
CA ASN A 6 -2.41 -24.02 11.00
C ASN A 6 -3.15 -22.70 11.28
N LYS A 7 -2.94 -22.09 12.46
CA LYS A 7 -3.50 -20.80 12.81
C LYS A 7 -2.93 -19.69 11.94
N GLU A 8 -1.63 -19.70 11.66
CA GLU A 8 -0.98 -18.72 10.78
C GLU A 8 -1.43 -18.88 9.33
N LEU A 9 -1.58 -20.12 8.84
CA LEU A 9 -2.14 -20.41 7.52
C LEU A 9 -3.58 -19.89 7.39
N SER A 10 -4.43 -20.18 8.37
CA SER A 10 -5.82 -19.69 8.42
C SER A 10 -5.87 -18.15 8.42
N ASN A 11 -5.04 -17.50 9.21
CA ASN A 11 -4.95 -16.03 9.22
C ASN A 11 -4.45 -15.45 7.90
N TYR A 12 -3.52 -16.12 7.23
CA TYR A 12 -3.05 -15.73 5.91
C TYR A 12 -4.17 -15.82 4.87
N LYS A 13 -4.93 -16.92 4.86
CA LYS A 13 -6.08 -17.10 3.96
C LYS A 13 -7.10 -15.97 4.16
N LYS A 14 -7.53 -15.70 5.40
CA LYS A 14 -8.47 -14.59 5.72
C LYS A 14 -7.97 -13.23 5.23
N LYS A 15 -6.66 -12.95 5.34
CA LYS A 15 -6.07 -11.71 4.79
C LYS A 15 -6.11 -11.69 3.26
N THR A 16 -5.83 -12.81 2.63
CA THR A 16 -5.86 -12.93 1.16
C THR A 16 -7.27 -12.74 0.62
N ASP A 17 -8.28 -13.27 1.29
CA ASP A 17 -9.69 -13.08 0.93
C ASP A 17 -10.06 -11.59 0.95
N ILE A 18 -9.70 -10.85 1.99
CA ILE A 18 -9.92 -9.40 2.08
C ILE A 18 -9.20 -8.65 0.94
N TYR A 19 -7.98 -9.03 0.61
CA TYR A 19 -7.26 -8.41 -0.51
C TYR A 19 -7.94 -8.68 -1.84
N GLN A 20 -8.44 -9.91 -2.06
CA GLN A 20 -9.15 -10.27 -3.27
C GLN A 20 -10.49 -9.52 -3.39
N ILE A 21 -11.27 -9.43 -2.31
CA ILE A 21 -12.50 -8.63 -2.26
C ILE A 21 -12.18 -7.15 -2.55
N GLY A 22 -11.11 -6.62 -1.96
CA GLY A 22 -10.66 -5.25 -2.22
C GLY A 22 -10.26 -5.00 -3.67
N ILE A 23 -9.58 -5.95 -4.31
CA ILE A 23 -9.27 -5.88 -5.76
C ILE A 23 -10.57 -5.88 -6.57
N ASN A 24 -11.51 -6.72 -6.23
CA ASN A 24 -12.80 -6.81 -6.91
C ASN A 24 -13.63 -5.52 -6.75
N ALA A 25 -13.58 -4.87 -5.59
CA ALA A 25 -14.22 -3.57 -5.37
C ALA A 25 -13.64 -2.48 -6.30
N VAL A 26 -12.30 -2.40 -6.43
CA VAL A 26 -11.66 -1.50 -7.40
C VAL A 26 -12.04 -1.85 -8.82
N LYS A 27 -12.02 -3.15 -9.18
CA LYS A 27 -12.39 -3.61 -10.54
C LYS A 27 -13.85 -3.28 -10.89
N LYS A 28 -14.76 -3.42 -9.92
CA LYS A 28 -16.18 -3.03 -10.06
C LYS A 28 -16.29 -1.53 -10.37
N PHE A 29 -15.60 -0.68 -9.60
CA PHE A 29 -15.58 0.77 -9.83
C PHE A 29 -15.04 1.13 -11.22
N ILE A 30 -13.90 0.56 -11.61
CA ILE A 30 -13.27 0.79 -12.92
C ILE A 30 -14.22 0.42 -14.06
N LYS A 31 -14.89 -0.72 -13.95
CA LYS A 31 -15.87 -1.17 -14.97
C LYS A 31 -17.09 -0.27 -15.03
N GLN A 32 -17.66 0.09 -13.88
CA GLN A 32 -18.87 0.90 -13.78
C GLN A 32 -18.68 2.29 -14.40
N TYR A 33 -17.53 2.91 -14.17
CA TYR A 33 -17.25 4.28 -14.59
C TYR A 33 -16.25 4.37 -15.76
N GLN A 34 -15.87 3.23 -16.36
CA GLN A 34 -14.96 3.14 -17.52
C GLN A 34 -13.62 3.88 -17.30
N VAL A 35 -13.06 3.73 -16.09
CA VAL A 35 -11.86 4.46 -15.65
C VAL A 35 -10.60 3.89 -16.32
N ASP A 36 -9.84 4.72 -17.05
CA ASP A 36 -8.47 4.38 -17.46
C ASP A 36 -7.48 4.73 -16.34
N CYS A 37 -7.05 3.73 -15.61
CA CYS A 37 -6.02 3.85 -14.57
C CYS A 37 -4.82 2.92 -14.79
N ASP A 38 -4.52 2.56 -16.04
CA ASP A 38 -3.45 1.62 -16.41
C ASP A 38 -3.59 0.28 -15.65
N TRP A 39 -4.81 -0.26 -15.57
CA TRP A 39 -5.08 -1.53 -14.90
C TRP A 39 -4.42 -2.70 -15.61
N ASN A 40 -3.54 -3.43 -14.90
CA ASN A 40 -2.82 -4.58 -15.42
C ASN A 40 -2.80 -5.73 -14.40
N GLU A 41 -3.36 -6.89 -14.79
CA GLU A 41 -3.43 -8.12 -13.99
C GLU A 41 -2.17 -9.00 -14.15
N GLY A 42 -1.02 -8.42 -14.48
CA GLY A 42 0.23 -9.11 -14.78
C GLY A 42 0.91 -9.82 -13.61
N GLY A 43 0.28 -9.86 -12.44
CA GLY A 43 0.86 -10.50 -11.25
C GLY A 43 1.99 -9.67 -10.62
N LYS A 44 2.78 -10.32 -9.75
CA LYS A 44 3.93 -9.71 -9.09
C LYS A 44 5.01 -10.74 -8.82
N TYR A 45 6.25 -10.27 -8.64
CA TYR A 45 7.39 -11.09 -8.31
C TYR A 45 7.89 -10.78 -6.88
N PHE A 46 8.14 -11.81 -6.09
CA PHE A 46 9.00 -11.71 -4.92
C PHE A 46 10.41 -12.11 -5.33
N VAL A 47 11.41 -11.26 -5.11
CA VAL A 47 12.74 -11.45 -5.67
C VAL A 47 13.85 -11.37 -4.64
N SER A 48 14.94 -12.08 -4.89
CA SER A 48 16.20 -11.96 -4.17
C SER A 48 17.41 -12.09 -5.08
N SER A 49 18.46 -11.31 -4.74
CA SER A 49 19.82 -11.40 -5.30
C SER A 49 20.79 -12.11 -4.36
N LYS A 50 20.29 -12.73 -3.28
CA LYS A 50 21.14 -13.38 -2.26
C LYS A 50 20.88 -14.87 -2.24
N LYS A 51 21.94 -15.68 -2.41
CA LYS A 51 21.85 -17.15 -2.37
C LYS A 51 21.14 -17.69 -1.13
N LYS A 52 21.36 -17.06 0.06
CA LYS A 52 20.74 -17.45 1.32
C LYS A 52 19.21 -17.29 1.36
N ASP A 53 18.65 -16.45 0.49
CA ASP A 53 17.21 -16.18 0.46
C ASP A 53 16.44 -17.17 -0.46
N LYS A 54 17.16 -17.99 -1.25
CA LYS A 54 16.53 -18.99 -2.16
C LYS A 54 15.59 -19.93 -1.42
N LYS A 55 16.04 -20.44 -0.27
CA LYS A 55 15.21 -21.35 0.56
C LYS A 55 13.89 -20.69 1.00
N ILE A 56 13.90 -19.39 1.30
CA ILE A 56 12.70 -18.65 1.72
C ILE A 56 11.69 -18.61 0.55
N LEU A 57 12.14 -18.29 -0.66
CA LEU A 57 11.28 -18.21 -1.84
C LEU A 57 10.72 -19.58 -2.22
N ILE A 58 11.56 -20.62 -2.19
CA ILE A 58 11.14 -22.02 -2.48
C ILE A 58 10.10 -22.49 -1.47
N ASN A 59 10.32 -22.25 -0.17
CA ASN A 59 9.35 -22.62 0.86
C ASN A 59 8.04 -21.82 0.71
N PHE A 60 8.13 -20.54 0.36
CA PHE A 60 6.95 -19.72 0.14
C PHE A 60 6.15 -20.20 -1.08
N SER A 61 6.83 -20.59 -2.16
CA SER A 61 6.19 -21.21 -3.33
C SER A 61 5.40 -22.47 -2.94
N LYS A 62 6.00 -23.38 -2.18
CA LYS A 62 5.34 -24.60 -1.69
C LYS A 62 4.08 -24.28 -0.87
N ILE A 63 4.16 -23.31 0.05
CA ILE A 63 3.02 -22.87 0.86
C ILE A 63 1.90 -22.32 -0.02
N LEU A 64 2.22 -21.49 -1.01
CA LEU A 64 1.23 -20.94 -1.93
C LEU A 64 0.56 -22.04 -2.74
N SER A 65 1.31 -23.01 -3.26
CA SER A 65 0.78 -24.17 -3.99
C SER A 65 -0.16 -25.00 -3.11
N ASN A 66 0.22 -25.29 -1.86
CA ASN A 66 -0.63 -26.01 -0.90
C ASN A 66 -1.92 -25.25 -0.56
N LEU A 67 -1.94 -23.94 -0.69
CA LEU A 67 -3.13 -23.10 -0.50
C LEU A 67 -3.94 -22.89 -1.80
N GLY A 68 -3.53 -23.53 -2.91
CA GLY A 68 -4.19 -23.42 -4.21
C GLY A 68 -3.89 -22.12 -4.98
N PHE A 69 -2.86 -21.38 -4.60
CA PHE A 69 -2.48 -20.16 -5.31
C PHE A 69 -1.51 -20.45 -6.46
N GLU A 70 -1.85 -20.01 -7.66
CA GLU A 70 -1.01 -20.11 -8.84
C GLU A 70 0.29 -19.30 -8.64
N ASN A 71 1.42 -19.97 -8.75
CA ASN A 71 2.73 -19.37 -8.58
C ASN A 71 3.80 -20.13 -9.36
N ASN A 72 4.89 -19.46 -9.74
CA ASN A 72 6.01 -20.02 -10.48
C ASN A 72 7.35 -19.48 -9.98
N LEU A 73 8.35 -20.33 -9.88
CA LEU A 73 9.73 -19.95 -9.60
C LEU A 73 10.48 -19.71 -10.92
N PHE A 74 11.16 -18.57 -11.01
CA PHE A 74 12.00 -18.21 -12.15
C PHE A 74 13.43 -17.92 -11.70
N TYR A 75 14.39 -18.49 -12.41
CA TYR A 75 15.81 -18.27 -12.19
C TYR A 75 16.32 -17.07 -13.00
N ARG A 76 17.59 -16.74 -12.83
CA ARG A 76 18.21 -15.51 -13.36
C ARG A 76 17.95 -15.27 -14.86
N GLU A 77 18.08 -16.29 -15.69
CA GLU A 77 17.91 -16.18 -17.15
C GLU A 77 16.45 -15.83 -17.53
N ASP A 78 15.50 -16.57 -16.93
CA ASP A 78 14.06 -16.28 -17.12
C ASP A 78 13.70 -14.91 -16.59
N LEU A 79 14.27 -14.51 -15.44
CA LEU A 79 14.04 -13.20 -14.84
C LEU A 79 14.58 -12.08 -15.71
N TYR A 80 15.71 -12.28 -16.42
CA TYR A 80 16.21 -11.31 -17.38
C TYR A 80 15.18 -11.05 -18.49
N GLN A 81 14.64 -12.10 -19.09
CA GLN A 81 13.62 -11.97 -20.14
C GLN A 81 12.36 -11.25 -19.66
N LYS A 82 11.99 -11.44 -18.39
CA LYS A 82 10.76 -10.88 -17.81
C LYS A 82 10.92 -9.49 -17.22
N LEU A 83 12.08 -9.18 -16.64
CA LEU A 83 12.31 -7.97 -15.84
C LEU A 83 13.38 -7.03 -16.45
N GLY A 84 14.11 -7.49 -17.46
CA GLY A 84 15.18 -6.72 -18.11
C GLY A 84 16.43 -6.55 -17.25
N THR A 85 16.68 -7.43 -16.26
CA THR A 85 17.80 -7.31 -15.34
C THR A 85 18.35 -8.66 -14.90
N ASN A 86 19.67 -8.78 -14.86
CA ASN A 86 20.40 -9.94 -14.30
C ASN A 86 20.70 -9.83 -12.80
N PHE A 87 20.13 -8.82 -12.14
CA PHE A 87 20.42 -8.54 -10.74
C PHE A 87 19.88 -9.59 -9.77
N TYR A 88 18.79 -10.26 -10.12
CA TYR A 88 18.11 -11.22 -9.24
C TYR A 88 18.50 -12.65 -9.57
N ASP A 89 18.76 -13.47 -8.54
CA ASP A 89 19.11 -14.89 -8.69
C ASP A 89 17.88 -15.81 -8.75
N LEU A 90 16.80 -15.40 -8.06
CA LEU A 90 15.56 -16.14 -7.98
C LEU A 90 14.38 -15.18 -7.80
N GLY A 91 13.30 -15.45 -8.48
CA GLY A 91 12.01 -14.78 -8.34
C GLY A 91 10.87 -15.77 -8.22
N LEU A 92 9.93 -15.50 -7.32
CA LEU A 92 8.66 -16.19 -7.20
C LEU A 92 7.58 -15.28 -7.78
N TYR A 93 7.06 -15.65 -8.94
CA TYR A 93 5.88 -15.02 -9.52
C TYR A 93 4.62 -15.50 -8.81
N THR A 94 3.69 -14.59 -8.57
CA THR A 94 2.35 -14.91 -8.05
C THR A 94 1.29 -14.19 -8.85
N LYS A 95 0.29 -14.94 -9.31
CA LYS A 95 -0.91 -14.39 -9.93
C LYS A 95 -1.73 -13.57 -8.91
N GLY A 96 -2.60 -12.68 -9.39
CA GLY A 96 -3.47 -11.85 -8.53
C GLY A 96 -2.81 -10.57 -8.00
N GLY A 97 -1.55 -10.29 -8.36
CA GLY A 97 -0.96 -8.96 -8.20
C GLY A 97 -1.45 -8.03 -9.28
N ILE A 98 -1.87 -6.82 -8.90
CA ILE A 98 -2.36 -5.80 -9.83
C ILE A 98 -1.39 -4.63 -9.88
N LEU A 99 -1.07 -4.17 -11.06
CA LEU A 99 -0.44 -2.88 -11.32
C LEU A 99 -1.49 -1.89 -11.79
N LEU A 100 -1.41 -0.66 -11.32
CA LEU A 100 -2.24 0.44 -11.77
C LEU A 100 -1.59 1.79 -11.42
N HIS A 101 -2.10 2.85 -12.01
CA HIS A 101 -1.72 4.22 -11.69
C HIS A 101 -2.63 4.76 -10.57
N PRO A 102 -2.19 4.81 -9.31
CA PRO A 102 -3.06 5.15 -8.18
C PRO A 102 -3.60 6.60 -8.26
N GLY A 103 -2.83 7.52 -8.83
CA GLY A 103 -3.26 8.91 -9.01
C GLY A 103 -4.43 9.03 -10.00
N LYS A 104 -4.40 8.31 -11.12
CA LYS A 104 -5.53 8.28 -12.06
C LYS A 104 -6.78 7.70 -11.40
N LEU A 105 -6.64 6.58 -10.66
CA LEU A 105 -7.77 5.97 -9.96
C LEU A 105 -8.40 6.91 -8.94
N VAL A 106 -7.60 7.52 -8.05
CA VAL A 106 -8.13 8.42 -7.01
C VAL A 106 -8.76 9.66 -7.63
N ARG A 107 -8.17 10.21 -8.71
CA ARG A 107 -8.76 11.34 -9.43
C ARG A 107 -10.13 10.98 -9.99
N ALA A 108 -10.25 9.84 -10.67
CA ALA A 108 -11.54 9.36 -11.17
C ALA A 108 -12.57 9.13 -10.05
N MET A 109 -12.14 8.64 -8.87
CA MET A 109 -13.05 8.52 -7.72
C MET A 109 -13.57 9.88 -7.25
N ILE A 110 -12.77 10.93 -7.34
CA ILE A 110 -13.18 12.30 -7.01
C ILE A 110 -14.14 12.85 -8.06
N ASP A 111 -13.82 12.67 -9.34
CA ASP A 111 -14.62 13.17 -10.46
C ASP A 111 -16.00 12.50 -10.55
N MET A 112 -16.13 11.30 -9.97
CA MET A 112 -17.38 10.52 -9.93
C MET A 112 -18.15 10.66 -8.60
N LEU A 113 -17.81 11.65 -7.76
CA LEU A 113 -18.59 11.91 -6.54
C LEU A 113 -20.01 12.36 -6.93
N PRO A 114 -21.05 11.81 -6.27
CA PRO A 114 -22.42 12.23 -6.54
C PRO A 114 -22.69 13.64 -6.01
N ASP A 115 -23.68 14.34 -6.56
CA ASP A 115 -23.99 15.76 -6.29
C ASP A 115 -24.26 16.08 -4.80
N ASN A 116 -24.74 15.10 -4.05
CA ASN A 116 -24.97 15.25 -2.61
C ASN A 116 -23.71 15.10 -1.76
N VAL A 117 -22.54 14.81 -2.35
CA VAL A 117 -21.24 14.73 -1.68
C VAL A 117 -20.42 15.96 -2.01
N LYS A 118 -20.06 16.74 -0.99
CA LYS A 118 -19.22 17.93 -1.13
C LYS A 118 -17.78 17.63 -0.69
N LEU A 119 -16.83 17.80 -1.60
CA LEU A 119 -15.40 17.68 -1.32
C LEU A 119 -14.82 19.03 -0.92
N TYR A 120 -14.14 19.08 0.22
CA TYR A 120 -13.40 20.24 0.68
C TYR A 120 -11.90 19.90 0.76
N GLU A 121 -11.15 20.25 -0.26
CA GLU A 121 -9.69 20.12 -0.26
C GLU A 121 -9.05 21.20 0.64
N GLN A 122 -7.76 20.99 1.02
CA GLN A 122 -6.98 21.90 1.87
C GLN A 122 -7.66 22.25 3.21
N SER A 123 -8.60 21.43 3.64
CA SER A 123 -9.43 21.62 4.83
C SER A 123 -9.04 20.62 5.92
N GLN A 124 -7.90 20.89 6.58
CA GLN A 124 -7.40 20.03 7.64
C GLN A 124 -8.28 20.10 8.89
N LEU A 125 -8.79 18.95 9.35
CA LEU A 125 -9.41 18.82 10.65
C LEU A 125 -8.35 18.98 11.76
N LEU A 126 -8.49 20.03 12.58
CA LEU A 126 -7.55 20.35 13.65
C LEU A 126 -7.96 19.73 14.98
N GLU A 127 -9.25 19.77 15.31
CA GLU A 127 -9.82 19.28 16.55
C GLU A 127 -11.25 18.80 16.32
N TRP A 128 -11.66 17.83 17.10
CA TRP A 128 -13.05 17.38 17.14
C TRP A 128 -13.47 17.05 18.56
N LYS A 129 -14.74 17.33 18.90
CA LYS A 129 -15.33 17.08 20.21
C LYS A 129 -16.77 16.64 20.08
N ILE A 130 -17.19 15.74 20.96
CA ILE A 130 -18.61 15.37 21.10
C ILE A 130 -19.26 16.38 22.04
N LYS A 131 -20.40 16.94 21.63
CA LYS A 131 -21.27 17.78 22.46
C LYS A 131 -22.70 17.30 22.32
N ALA A 132 -23.26 16.78 23.41
CA ALA A 132 -24.54 16.06 23.40
C ALA A 132 -24.55 15.01 22.26
N ASP A 133 -25.50 15.09 21.34
CA ASP A 133 -25.66 14.13 20.22
C ASP A 133 -24.96 14.53 18.93
N THR A 134 -24.14 15.58 18.97
CA THR A 134 -23.43 16.13 17.80
C THR A 134 -21.93 16.10 17.95
N ILE A 135 -21.23 16.13 16.84
CA ILE A 135 -19.80 16.20 16.74
C ILE A 135 -19.40 17.56 16.17
N HIS A 136 -18.61 18.32 16.94
CA HIS A 136 -18.09 19.60 16.55
C HIS A 136 -16.68 19.42 15.99
N CYS A 137 -16.47 19.75 14.73
CA CYS A 137 -15.21 19.63 14.01
C CYS A 137 -14.66 21.03 13.74
N LYS A 138 -13.42 21.30 14.17
CA LYS A 138 -12.73 22.58 13.99
C LYS A 138 -11.72 22.49 12.86
N PHE A 139 -11.81 23.40 11.91
CA PHE A 139 -10.88 23.63 10.84
C PHE A 139 -10.19 25.00 11.02
N LYS A 140 -9.23 25.32 10.13
CA LYS A 140 -8.50 26.59 10.24
C LYS A 140 -9.42 27.82 10.15
N SER A 141 -10.36 27.82 9.24
CA SER A 141 -11.24 28.97 8.94
C SER A 141 -12.70 28.75 9.30
N ASN A 142 -13.13 27.50 9.46
CA ASN A 142 -14.54 27.13 9.62
C ASN A 142 -14.73 26.04 10.67
N ASN A 143 -15.97 25.86 11.10
CA ASN A 143 -16.40 24.76 11.94
C ASN A 143 -17.54 23.99 11.24
N ILE A 144 -17.58 22.67 11.45
CA ILE A 144 -18.67 21.81 10.99
C ILE A 144 -19.28 21.14 12.20
N ILE A 145 -20.60 21.13 12.28
CA ILE A 145 -21.36 20.36 13.24
C ILE A 145 -22.04 19.23 12.48
N THR A 146 -21.87 17.99 12.92
CA THR A 146 -22.42 16.83 12.26
C THR A 146 -22.99 15.81 13.26
N LYS A 147 -23.91 14.97 12.82
CA LYS A 147 -24.43 13.85 13.62
C LYS A 147 -23.50 12.64 13.62
N LYS A 148 -22.75 12.40 12.53
CA LYS A 148 -21.84 11.25 12.39
C LYS A 148 -20.51 11.70 11.79
N ILE A 149 -19.42 11.01 12.15
CA ILE A 149 -18.11 11.21 11.56
C ILE A 149 -17.46 9.87 11.20
N ILE A 150 -16.84 9.81 10.02
CA ILE A 150 -16.08 8.65 9.56
C ILE A 150 -14.63 9.09 9.36
N PHE A 151 -13.71 8.51 10.13
CA PHE A 151 -12.28 8.77 10.01
C PHE A 151 -11.62 7.78 9.05
N CYS A 152 -11.24 8.25 7.85
CA CYS A 152 -10.51 7.48 6.84
C CYS A 152 -9.08 8.00 6.62
N THR A 153 -8.50 8.68 7.61
CA THR A 153 -7.24 9.42 7.52
C THR A 153 -5.98 8.54 7.61
N ASN A 154 -6.11 7.22 7.57
CA ASN A 154 -5.04 6.22 7.52
C ASN A 154 -3.84 6.55 8.45
N GLY A 155 -2.71 7.02 7.91
CA GLY A 155 -1.49 7.37 8.66
C GLY A 155 -1.66 8.51 9.65
N PHE A 156 -2.72 9.31 9.55
CA PHE A 156 -3.01 10.47 10.39
C PHE A 156 -4.02 10.20 11.52
N LEU A 157 -4.55 8.99 11.65
CA LEU A 157 -5.49 8.63 12.73
C LEU A 157 -4.93 8.97 14.10
N ARG A 158 -3.64 8.69 14.32
CA ARG A 158 -2.99 8.94 15.61
C ARG A 158 -2.94 10.43 15.97
N SER A 159 -2.72 11.33 15.02
CA SER A 159 -2.70 12.78 15.25
C SER A 159 -4.08 13.33 15.62
N LEU A 160 -5.14 12.66 15.19
CA LEU A 160 -6.53 12.98 15.54
C LEU A 160 -6.99 12.31 16.85
N GLY A 161 -6.08 11.66 17.58
CA GLY A 161 -6.43 11.00 18.84
C GLY A 161 -7.01 9.59 18.68
N ILE A 162 -7.14 9.09 17.45
CA ILE A 162 -7.80 7.83 17.13
C ILE A 162 -6.81 6.66 17.21
N LYS A 163 -7.16 5.65 18.03
CA LYS A 163 -6.38 4.40 18.15
C LYS A 163 -4.87 4.60 18.33
N LYS A 164 -4.46 5.56 19.15
CA LYS A 164 -3.05 5.97 19.36
C LYS A 164 -2.10 4.81 19.68
N ASN A 165 -2.56 3.82 20.44
CA ASN A 165 -1.77 2.68 20.88
C ASN A 165 -2.00 1.41 20.04
N TYR A 166 -2.49 1.54 18.80
CA TYR A 166 -2.75 0.41 17.91
C TYR A 166 -2.13 0.56 16.53
N ASN A 167 -1.57 1.72 16.25
CA ASN A 167 -0.91 1.98 14.98
C ASN A 167 0.28 2.92 15.15
N PHE A 168 1.20 2.86 14.20
CA PHE A 168 2.33 3.78 14.09
C PHE A 168 2.59 4.16 12.63
N PRO A 169 2.94 5.42 12.37
CA PRO A 169 3.28 5.87 11.04
C PRO A 169 4.71 5.48 10.67
N ILE A 170 4.92 5.14 9.41
CA ILE A 170 6.23 4.96 8.78
C ILE A 170 6.31 5.90 7.59
N THR A 171 7.40 6.66 7.48
CA THR A 171 7.69 7.44 6.29
C THR A 171 8.38 6.55 5.26
N LEU A 172 7.82 6.51 4.08
CA LEU A 172 8.41 5.89 2.90
C LEU A 172 8.82 6.97 1.91
N THR A 173 9.93 6.76 1.22
CA THR A 173 10.33 7.61 0.10
C THR A 173 10.43 6.80 -1.17
N ALA A 174 10.06 7.41 -2.27
CA ALA A 174 10.12 6.82 -3.60
C ALA A 174 10.69 7.82 -4.60
N SER A 175 11.29 7.30 -5.66
CA SER A 175 11.68 8.05 -6.84
C SER A 175 11.10 7.41 -8.09
N MET A 176 10.84 8.24 -9.08
CA MET A 176 10.41 7.83 -10.41
C MET A 176 11.35 8.39 -11.46
N THR A 177 11.68 7.55 -12.44
CA THR A 177 12.47 7.99 -13.58
C THR A 177 11.62 8.79 -14.56
N ARG A 178 12.24 9.52 -15.48
CA ARG A 178 11.57 9.89 -16.74
C ARG A 178 11.23 8.62 -17.54
N PRO A 179 10.38 8.70 -18.56
CA PRO A 179 10.23 7.60 -19.51
C PRO A 179 11.58 7.21 -20.10
N LEU A 180 11.81 5.91 -20.29
CA LEU A 180 13.00 5.43 -20.99
C LEU A 180 12.89 5.80 -22.48
N SER A 181 13.98 6.24 -23.06
CA SER A 181 14.08 6.36 -24.53
C SER A 181 14.00 4.99 -25.19
N ASN A 182 13.76 4.95 -26.48
CA ASN A 182 13.74 3.68 -27.23
C ASN A 182 15.07 2.91 -27.11
N THR A 183 16.20 3.61 -27.15
CA THR A 183 17.54 3.01 -27.00
C THR A 183 17.72 2.43 -25.59
N GLU A 184 17.35 3.17 -24.56
CA GLU A 184 17.42 2.71 -23.16
C GLU A 184 16.50 1.52 -22.93
N PHE A 185 15.29 1.55 -23.47
CA PHE A 185 14.33 0.45 -23.32
C PHE A 185 14.82 -0.83 -24.04
N LYS A 186 15.38 -0.71 -25.24
CA LYS A 186 16.04 -1.82 -25.95
C LYS A 186 17.22 -2.38 -25.18
N SER A 187 18.02 -1.52 -24.51
CA SER A 187 19.20 -1.97 -23.76
C SER A 187 18.87 -2.86 -22.55
N ILE A 188 17.61 -2.87 -22.10
CA ILE A 188 17.12 -3.72 -21.02
C ILE A 188 16.19 -4.84 -21.53
N GLY A 189 16.12 -5.10 -22.85
CA GLY A 189 15.34 -6.19 -23.44
C GLY A 189 13.84 -5.96 -23.55
N GLU A 190 13.38 -4.72 -23.53
CA GLU A 190 11.99 -4.30 -23.75
C GLU A 190 10.94 -5.09 -22.92
N PRO A 191 11.14 -5.22 -21.60
CA PRO A 191 10.24 -6.03 -20.77
C PRO A 191 8.83 -5.41 -20.73
N LYS A 192 7.80 -6.26 -20.61
CA LYS A 192 6.44 -5.80 -20.30
C LYS A 192 6.40 -5.13 -18.94
N GLU A 193 5.27 -4.52 -18.57
CA GLU A 193 5.05 -4.00 -17.21
C GLU A 193 5.22 -5.09 -16.15
N TRP A 194 5.85 -4.74 -15.06
CA TRP A 194 6.03 -5.65 -13.92
C TRP A 194 6.18 -4.92 -12.58
N GLY A 195 5.94 -5.65 -11.49
CA GLY A 195 6.22 -5.20 -10.14
C GLY A 195 7.00 -6.24 -9.35
N VAL A 196 8.08 -5.81 -8.68
CA VAL A 196 8.86 -6.66 -7.79
C VAL A 196 8.77 -6.19 -6.35
N LEU A 197 8.67 -7.15 -5.44
CA LEU A 197 8.77 -6.98 -4.00
C LEU A 197 10.01 -7.72 -3.50
N PRO A 198 10.75 -7.18 -2.52
CA PRO A 198 11.85 -7.90 -1.92
C PRO A 198 11.31 -9.02 -1.02
N VAL A 199 11.98 -10.16 -1.01
CA VAL A 199 11.63 -11.27 -0.11
C VAL A 199 11.87 -10.91 1.36
N ARG A 200 12.79 -10.00 1.63
CA ARG A 200 13.07 -9.50 2.98
C ARG A 200 12.49 -8.11 3.19
N PRO A 201 12.07 -7.78 4.44
CA PRO A 201 11.75 -6.41 4.81
C PRO A 201 12.88 -5.45 4.45
N MET A 202 12.56 -4.18 4.19
CA MET A 202 13.51 -3.11 3.86
C MET A 202 14.27 -3.25 2.54
N GLY A 203 13.95 -4.23 1.70
CA GLY A 203 14.45 -4.32 0.34
C GLY A 203 13.77 -3.33 -0.62
N ALA A 204 14.25 -3.29 -1.87
CA ALA A 204 13.68 -2.42 -2.89
C ALA A 204 12.40 -2.99 -3.50
N THR A 205 11.32 -2.22 -3.46
CA THR A 205 10.16 -2.41 -4.33
C THR A 205 10.39 -1.60 -5.59
N ILE A 206 10.23 -2.23 -6.75
CA ILE A 206 10.41 -1.57 -8.04
C ILE A 206 9.26 -1.95 -8.96
N ARG A 207 8.87 -1.02 -9.80
CA ARG A 207 7.85 -1.24 -10.85
C ARG A 207 8.34 -0.67 -12.17
N MET A 208 8.10 -1.39 -13.24
CA MET A 208 8.09 -0.87 -14.61
C MET A 208 6.65 -0.50 -14.95
N THR A 209 6.43 0.74 -15.33
CA THR A 209 5.10 1.25 -15.69
C THR A 209 4.84 1.12 -17.20
N LYS A 210 3.57 1.25 -17.62
CA LYS A 210 3.13 1.21 -19.00
C LYS A 210 3.86 2.23 -19.89
N ASP A 211 4.14 3.43 -19.35
CA ASP A 211 4.88 4.49 -20.03
C ASP A 211 6.41 4.39 -19.86
N ARG A 212 6.91 3.17 -19.59
CA ARG A 212 8.35 2.82 -19.50
C ARG A 212 9.13 3.61 -18.47
N ARG A 213 8.55 3.84 -17.28
CA ARG A 213 9.25 4.45 -16.13
C ARG A 213 9.56 3.40 -15.08
N PHE A 214 10.64 3.59 -14.37
CA PHE A 214 10.86 2.87 -13.12
C PHE A 214 10.40 3.70 -11.92
N LEU A 215 9.57 3.09 -11.07
CA LEU A 215 9.34 3.57 -9.72
C LEU A 215 10.16 2.69 -8.76
N ILE A 216 10.95 3.31 -7.89
CA ILE A 216 11.72 2.60 -6.86
C ILE A 216 11.42 3.16 -5.48
N ARG A 217 11.17 2.26 -4.52
CA ARG A 217 11.07 2.51 -3.08
C ARG A 217 11.99 1.54 -2.35
N ASN A 218 13.00 2.03 -1.65
CA ASN A 218 13.96 1.22 -0.91
C ASN A 218 14.32 1.78 0.47
N THR A 219 13.57 2.77 0.94
CA THR A 219 13.73 3.37 2.27
C THR A 219 12.43 3.35 3.02
N ALA A 220 12.51 3.08 4.33
CA ALA A 220 11.42 3.18 5.26
C ALA A 220 11.98 3.67 6.60
N GLU A 221 11.31 4.62 7.22
CA GLU A 221 11.79 5.26 8.45
C GLU A 221 10.65 5.34 9.46
N VAL A 222 10.91 4.82 10.66
CA VAL A 222 10.05 5.01 11.83
C VAL A 222 10.40 6.36 12.43
N TYR A 223 9.86 7.39 11.86
CA TYR A 223 10.30 8.74 12.12
C TYR A 223 9.09 9.65 12.16
N ASN A 224 9.20 10.81 12.82
CA ASN A 224 8.12 11.78 12.78
C ASN A 224 7.85 12.17 11.32
N PRO A 225 6.76 11.67 10.72
CA PRO A 225 6.55 11.70 9.27
C PRO A 225 6.38 13.12 8.72
N PHE A 226 6.13 14.09 9.60
CA PHE A 226 5.90 15.48 9.24
C PHE A 226 7.20 16.30 9.10
N LYS A 227 8.37 15.68 9.30
CA LYS A 227 9.67 16.38 9.32
C LYS A 227 10.65 15.96 8.22
N MET A 228 10.18 15.35 7.13
CA MET A 228 11.05 15.04 5.99
C MET A 228 11.47 16.36 5.30
N SER A 229 12.73 16.75 5.46
CA SER A 229 13.29 17.93 4.80
C SER A 229 13.60 17.64 3.33
N VAL A 230 13.76 18.71 2.53
CA VAL A 230 14.22 18.60 1.13
C VAL A 230 15.58 17.91 1.05
N ASN A 231 16.50 18.20 1.98
CA ASN A 231 17.82 17.56 2.04
C ASN A 231 17.73 16.08 2.38
N ASP A 232 16.84 15.69 3.28
CA ASP A 232 16.59 14.29 3.58
C ASP A 232 16.06 13.55 2.35
N LEU A 233 15.12 14.14 1.64
CA LEU A 233 14.57 13.56 0.41
C LEU A 233 15.66 13.41 -0.67
N LYS A 234 16.54 14.41 -0.85
CA LYS A 234 17.70 14.31 -1.77
C LYS A 234 18.60 13.13 -1.41
N LYS A 235 18.97 12.95 -0.14
CA LYS A 235 19.78 11.80 0.32
C LYS A 235 19.11 10.45 0.01
N ARG A 236 17.78 10.35 0.15
CA ARG A 236 17.01 9.12 -0.18
C ARG A 236 16.95 8.89 -1.68
N SER A 237 16.78 9.95 -2.46
CA SER A 237 16.82 9.91 -3.93
C SER A 237 18.13 9.35 -4.46
N LEU A 238 19.27 9.74 -3.87
CA LEU A 238 20.57 9.17 -4.23
C LEU A 238 20.66 7.66 -3.97
N LYS A 239 20.12 7.17 -2.85
CA LYS A 239 20.02 5.72 -2.57
C LYS A 239 19.13 5.01 -3.60
N GLN A 240 18.08 5.65 -4.03
CA GLN A 240 17.14 5.12 -5.04
C GLN A 240 17.78 5.11 -6.43
N LYS A 241 18.47 6.17 -6.82
CA LYS A 241 19.30 6.22 -8.03
C LYS A 241 20.31 5.07 -8.06
N TYR A 242 21.08 4.90 -6.99
CA TYR A 242 22.01 3.77 -6.87
C TYR A 242 21.31 2.41 -6.98
N GLY A 243 20.11 2.29 -6.39
CA GLY A 243 19.28 1.09 -6.49
C GLY A 243 18.85 0.76 -7.91
N ILE A 244 18.52 1.75 -8.75
CA ILE A 244 18.23 1.58 -10.19
C ILE A 244 19.52 1.19 -10.92
N LYS A 245 20.60 1.95 -10.77
CA LYS A 245 21.87 1.73 -11.47
C LYS A 245 22.44 0.32 -11.23
N LYS A 246 22.33 -0.16 -9.98
CA LYS A 246 22.76 -1.52 -9.64
C LYS A 246 22.00 -2.63 -10.36
N ARG A 247 20.74 -2.37 -10.74
CA ARG A 247 19.88 -3.34 -11.45
C ARG A 247 19.97 -3.19 -12.95
N PHE A 248 20.12 -1.98 -13.41
CA PHE A 248 20.14 -1.60 -14.83
C PHE A 248 21.40 -0.76 -15.10
N PRO A 249 22.59 -1.38 -15.16
CA PRO A 249 23.85 -0.66 -15.29
C PRO A 249 24.02 0.09 -16.60
N THR A 250 23.27 -0.26 -17.64
CA THR A 250 23.26 0.41 -18.95
C THR A 250 22.54 1.75 -18.93
N LEU A 251 21.67 1.99 -17.95
CA LEU A 251 20.89 3.23 -17.90
C LEU A 251 21.73 4.41 -17.40
N PRO A 252 21.45 5.65 -17.88
CA PRO A 252 22.20 6.83 -17.50
C PRO A 252 21.95 7.24 -16.03
N ASP A 253 22.88 8.03 -15.50
CA ASP A 253 22.84 8.45 -14.10
C ASP A 253 21.79 9.53 -13.79
N ASN A 254 21.39 10.32 -14.78
CA ASN A 254 20.44 11.42 -14.64
C ASN A 254 18.98 11.02 -14.95
N ILE A 255 18.64 9.77 -14.66
CA ILE A 255 17.35 9.18 -15.05
C ILE A 255 16.20 9.54 -14.08
N ILE A 256 16.50 9.84 -12.80
CA ILE A 256 15.47 10.20 -11.82
C ILE A 256 14.87 11.57 -12.16
N GLN A 257 13.57 11.59 -12.35
CA GLN A 257 12.79 12.81 -12.65
C GLN A 257 12.14 13.41 -11.42
N SER A 258 11.59 12.58 -10.55
CA SER A 258 10.88 13.03 -9.35
C SER A 258 11.14 12.13 -8.16
N SER A 259 11.05 12.73 -6.96
CA SER A 259 11.15 12.00 -5.69
C SER A 259 10.17 12.61 -4.69
N TRP A 260 9.56 11.75 -3.87
CA TRP A 260 8.58 12.17 -2.87
C TRP A 260 8.63 11.29 -1.63
N SER A 261 7.98 11.73 -0.59
CA SER A 261 7.73 10.96 0.61
C SER A 261 6.24 10.79 0.85
N GLY A 262 5.88 9.72 1.55
CA GLY A 262 4.52 9.44 1.95
C GLY A 262 4.47 8.67 3.27
N ILE A 263 3.32 8.71 3.92
CA ILE A 263 3.11 8.09 5.22
C ILE A 263 2.26 6.84 5.05
N VAL A 264 2.73 5.74 5.60
CA VAL A 264 2.00 4.49 5.71
C VAL A 264 1.77 4.18 7.19
N SER A 265 0.54 3.89 7.56
CA SER A 265 0.24 3.41 8.90
C SER A 265 0.41 1.89 8.99
N ARG A 266 1.02 1.43 10.08
CA ARG A 266 1.24 0.02 10.37
C ARG A 266 0.67 -0.35 11.72
N THR A 267 0.20 -1.59 11.86
CA THR A 267 -0.12 -2.21 13.14
C THR A 267 0.89 -3.32 13.44
N ARG A 268 1.04 -3.70 14.69
CA ARG A 268 1.97 -4.75 15.11
C ARG A 268 1.70 -6.10 14.42
N ASN A 269 0.43 -6.50 14.33
CA ASN A 269 0.01 -7.78 13.74
C ASN A 269 -0.48 -7.68 12.30
N SER A 270 -0.24 -6.55 11.63
CA SER A 270 -0.69 -6.27 10.25
C SER A 270 -2.21 -6.35 10.04
N SER A 271 -3.02 -6.22 11.08
CA SER A 271 -4.48 -6.10 10.98
C SER A 271 -4.87 -4.65 10.74
N GLN A 272 -5.82 -4.40 9.85
CA GLN A 272 -6.32 -3.06 9.57
C GLN A 272 -7.34 -2.63 10.63
N ILE A 273 -7.59 -1.33 10.75
CA ILE A 273 -8.62 -0.75 11.61
C ILE A 273 -9.92 -0.63 10.81
N PHE A 274 -11.00 -1.21 11.32
CA PHE A 274 -12.36 -1.08 10.81
C PHE A 274 -13.30 -1.24 12.01
N GLU A 275 -13.80 -0.13 12.54
CA GLU A 275 -14.52 -0.14 13.81
C GLU A 275 -15.57 0.98 13.90
N LYS A 276 -16.64 0.71 14.63
CA LYS A 276 -17.52 1.70 15.24
C LYS A 276 -16.99 1.96 16.65
N ILE A 277 -16.43 3.15 16.91
CA ILE A 277 -15.85 3.51 18.23
C ILE A 277 -16.95 3.93 19.21
N LYS A 278 -17.91 4.69 18.74
CA LYS A 278 -19.14 5.12 19.43
C LYS A 278 -20.29 5.11 18.45
N ASP A 279 -21.50 5.36 18.88
CA ASP A 279 -22.71 5.27 18.03
C ASP A 279 -22.64 6.12 16.76
N ASN A 280 -21.93 7.21 16.80
CA ASN A 280 -21.80 8.16 15.70
C ASN A 280 -20.35 8.36 15.21
N ILE A 281 -19.40 7.52 15.64
CA ILE A 281 -17.98 7.63 15.27
C ILE A 281 -17.47 6.32 14.66
N PHE A 282 -17.06 6.38 13.42
CA PHE A 282 -16.59 5.25 12.63
C PHE A 282 -15.16 5.48 12.15
N VAL A 283 -14.40 4.40 12.00
CA VAL A 283 -12.99 4.47 11.61
C VAL A 283 -12.65 3.36 10.61
N ALA A 284 -12.04 3.73 9.50
CA ALA A 284 -11.42 2.81 8.55
C ALA A 284 -10.01 3.29 8.21
N GLY A 285 -9.00 2.44 8.35
CA GLY A 285 -7.63 2.86 8.07
C GLY A 285 -6.58 1.84 8.48
N CYS A 286 -5.34 2.31 8.53
CA CYS A 286 -4.19 1.50 8.86
C CYS A 286 -4.03 0.28 7.93
N TYR A 287 -3.99 0.53 6.62
CA TYR A 287 -4.02 -0.51 5.58
C TYR A 287 -2.70 -1.28 5.43
N ASN A 288 -1.68 -1.01 6.24
CA ASN A 288 -0.39 -1.72 6.26
C ASN A 288 0.34 -1.78 4.90
N GLY A 289 0.10 -0.79 4.04
CA GLY A 289 0.68 -0.69 2.69
C GLY A 289 -0.21 -1.23 1.57
N SER A 290 -1.40 -1.77 1.87
CA SER A 290 -2.35 -2.30 0.88
C SER A 290 -3.55 -1.36 0.66
N GLY A 291 -3.31 -0.04 0.65
CA GLY A 291 -4.34 0.99 0.74
C GLY A 291 -5.28 1.07 -0.46
N ILE A 292 -4.88 0.69 -1.67
CA ILE A 292 -5.73 0.83 -2.85
C ILE A 292 -6.95 -0.12 -2.75
N GLY A 293 -6.75 -1.42 -2.81
CA GLY A 293 -7.87 -2.37 -2.76
C GLY A 293 -8.60 -2.37 -1.42
N VAL A 294 -7.84 -2.52 -0.33
CA VAL A 294 -8.44 -2.57 1.02
C VAL A 294 -9.06 -1.23 1.42
N GLY A 295 -8.47 -0.10 1.01
CA GLY A 295 -9.04 1.23 1.28
C GLY A 295 -10.35 1.48 0.55
N THR A 296 -10.47 1.03 -0.70
CA THR A 296 -11.72 1.10 -1.46
C THR A 296 -12.81 0.26 -0.79
N LEU A 297 -12.51 -1.01 -0.49
CA LEU A 297 -13.43 -1.90 0.22
C LEU A 297 -13.86 -1.31 1.58
N PHE A 298 -12.90 -0.87 2.39
CA PHE A 298 -13.22 -0.37 3.73
C PHE A 298 -13.96 0.96 3.68
N GLY A 299 -13.70 1.82 2.69
CA GLY A 299 -14.44 3.06 2.48
C GLY A 299 -15.90 2.79 2.17
N GLU A 300 -16.20 1.86 1.26
CA GLU A 300 -17.55 1.42 0.94
C GLU A 300 -18.23 0.81 2.17
N GLN A 301 -17.60 -0.15 2.81
CA GLN A 301 -18.21 -0.91 3.90
C GLN A 301 -18.38 -0.10 5.19
N ILE A 302 -17.51 0.87 5.48
CA ILE A 302 -17.68 1.73 6.65
C ILE A 302 -18.84 2.74 6.45
N ALA A 303 -19.10 3.15 5.21
CA ALA A 303 -20.25 3.98 4.89
C ALA A 303 -21.56 3.21 5.08
N ILE A 304 -21.66 1.97 4.58
CA ILE A 304 -22.80 1.07 4.80
C ILE A 304 -23.05 0.89 6.30
N LYS A 305 -21.98 0.58 7.06
CA LYS A 305 -22.09 0.42 8.52
C LYS A 305 -22.52 1.72 9.22
N ALA A 306 -22.07 2.88 8.76
CA ALA A 306 -22.50 4.18 9.30
C ALA A 306 -23.95 4.51 8.97
N SER A 307 -24.53 3.92 7.92
CA SER A 307 -25.95 3.99 7.61
C SER A 307 -26.82 3.02 8.44
N ASN A 308 -26.22 2.28 9.38
CA ASN A 308 -26.82 1.21 10.17
C ASN A 308 -27.28 0.00 9.33
N GLU A 309 -26.65 -0.20 8.20
CA GLU A 309 -26.83 -1.34 7.32
C GLU A 309 -25.71 -2.37 7.53
N THR A 310 -25.86 -3.56 6.97
CA THR A 310 -24.87 -4.64 7.03
C THR A 310 -24.67 -5.26 5.65
N SER A 311 -23.57 -5.99 5.48
CA SER A 311 -23.24 -6.73 4.27
C SER A 311 -22.40 -7.97 4.62
N ASP A 312 -22.26 -8.88 3.69
CA ASP A 312 -21.39 -10.04 3.87
C ASP A 312 -19.92 -9.62 4.00
N GLU A 313 -19.51 -8.57 3.29
CA GLU A 313 -18.16 -8.02 3.37
C GLU A 313 -17.87 -7.43 4.76
N ILE A 314 -18.81 -6.74 5.41
CA ILE A 314 -18.69 -6.29 6.79
C ILE A 314 -18.46 -7.48 7.71
N ASN A 315 -19.23 -8.55 7.57
CA ASN A 315 -19.07 -9.77 8.37
C ASN A 315 -17.69 -10.41 8.18
N ILE A 316 -17.20 -10.47 6.95
CA ILE A 316 -15.85 -10.98 6.64
C ILE A 316 -14.78 -10.09 7.27
N ILE A 317 -14.90 -8.76 7.15
CA ILE A 317 -13.97 -7.80 7.72
C ILE A 317 -13.93 -7.91 9.26
N GLU A 318 -15.08 -8.08 9.91
CA GLU A 318 -15.18 -8.11 11.37
C GLU A 318 -14.69 -9.42 12.00
N ARG A 319 -14.78 -10.54 11.27
CA ARG A 319 -14.24 -11.85 11.72
C ARG A 319 -12.73 -11.94 11.72
N ARG A 320 -12.02 -10.96 11.17
CA ARG A 320 -10.55 -10.94 11.19
C ARG A 320 -9.99 -10.55 12.55
N SER A 321 -8.70 -10.79 12.78
CA SER A 321 -8.01 -10.33 13.97
C SER A 321 -8.02 -8.80 14.06
N LYS A 322 -8.27 -8.26 15.25
CA LYS A 322 -8.16 -6.82 15.51
C LYS A 322 -6.69 -6.39 15.66
N PRO A 323 -6.36 -5.11 15.47
CA PRO A 323 -5.04 -4.57 15.74
C PRO A 323 -4.59 -4.86 17.18
N SER A 324 -3.33 -5.29 17.32
CA SER A 324 -2.72 -5.53 18.65
C SER A 324 -2.27 -4.23 19.28
N TRP A 325 -2.32 -4.17 20.61
CA TRP A 325 -1.84 -3.03 21.38
C TRP A 325 -0.34 -2.79 21.18
N LEU A 326 0.05 -1.54 21.21
CA LEU A 326 1.41 -1.03 21.14
C LEU A 326 1.73 -0.19 22.37
N PRO A 327 2.95 -0.28 22.92
CA PRO A 327 3.36 0.58 24.01
C PRO A 327 3.37 2.05 23.59
N PRO A 328 3.16 2.99 24.53
CA PRO A 328 3.28 4.41 24.23
C PRO A 328 4.74 4.80 23.94
N GLN A 329 4.94 6.01 23.40
CA GLN A 329 6.25 6.63 23.30
C GLN A 329 6.81 6.93 24.71
N PRO A 330 8.14 6.83 24.95
CA PRO A 330 9.20 6.52 23.95
C PRO A 330 9.47 5.01 23.74
N ILE A 331 8.83 4.12 24.49
CA ILE A 331 9.08 2.66 24.46
C ILE A 331 8.87 2.09 23.06
N LEU A 332 7.87 2.59 22.33
CA LEU A 332 7.61 2.16 20.95
C LEU A 332 8.82 2.37 20.03
N ASN A 333 9.59 3.43 20.21
CA ASN A 333 10.77 3.74 19.39
C ASN A 333 11.93 2.75 19.60
N LEU A 334 11.96 2.04 20.72
CA LEU A 334 13.00 1.05 21.03
C LEU A 334 12.73 -0.31 20.37
N GLY A 335 11.48 -0.56 19.93
CA GLY A 335 11.04 -1.85 19.40
C GLY A 335 10.61 -1.86 17.94
N VAL A 336 10.82 -0.77 17.18
CA VAL A 336 10.38 -0.66 15.78
C VAL A 336 11.54 -0.49 14.80
#